data_f93eb3133b59cacc5cad975c11fc093d
#
_entry.id   f93eb3133b59cacc5cad975c11fc093d
#
_cell.length_a   1.000
_cell.length_b   1.000
_cell.length_c   1.000
_cell.angle_alpha   90.00
_cell.angle_beta   90.00
_cell.angle_gamma   90.00
#
_symmetry.space_group_name_H-M   'P 1'
#
loop_
_entity.id
_entity.type
_entity.pdbx_description
1 polymer ?
#
loop_
_entity_poly.entity_id
_entity_poly.type
_entity_poly.pdbx_seq_one_letter_code
_entity_poly.pdbx_strand_id
1 'polypeptide(L)'
;DSAGTHNYHPGSPPDDRSQHHAARRGYDLSALRARQIGPADYQRFDLILAMDWDNLALLQDDCPPEHQRKLRRFMEFAGDSPPAVPDPYYGGAPAFDLVLDLVEQAADGLLAHVVKRISQNSDRPV
;
A
#
# COMPACT_ATOMS: atom_id res chain seq x y z
N ASP A 1 7.92 -1.04 2.43
CA ASP A 1 8.05 -2.20 1.55
C ASP A 1 6.69 -2.53 0.94
N SER A 2 6.64 -3.36 -0.08
CA SER A 2 5.41 -3.78 -0.72
C SER A 2 5.42 -5.27 -1.07
N ALA A 3 4.23 -5.85 -1.13
CA ALA A 3 4.05 -7.26 -1.45
C ALA A 3 2.65 -7.47 -2.03
N GLY A 4 2.45 -8.60 -2.73
CA GLY A 4 1.14 -9.00 -3.21
C GLY A 4 0.53 -10.11 -2.36
N THR A 5 -0.79 -10.24 -2.42
CA THR A 5 -1.50 -11.36 -1.80
C THR A 5 -1.43 -12.64 -2.63
N HIS A 6 -1.11 -12.52 -3.92
CA HIS A 6 -0.95 -13.63 -4.84
C HIS A 6 0.50 -13.81 -5.28
N ASN A 7 0.83 -14.98 -5.79
CA ASN A 7 2.16 -15.34 -6.27
C ASN A 7 2.17 -15.52 -7.81
N TYR A 8 1.58 -14.57 -8.54
CA TYR A 8 1.47 -14.69 -10.00
C TYR A 8 2.77 -14.39 -10.73
N HIS A 9 3.53 -13.37 -10.28
CA HIS A 9 4.71 -12.88 -10.99
C HIS A 9 5.86 -12.55 -10.02
N PRO A 10 6.35 -13.53 -9.21
CA PRO A 10 7.43 -13.24 -8.27
C PRO A 10 8.69 -12.78 -9.01
N GLY A 11 9.34 -11.76 -8.49
CA GLY A 11 10.56 -11.19 -9.07
C GLY A 11 10.36 -10.29 -10.27
N SER A 12 9.12 -10.10 -10.73
CA SER A 12 8.82 -9.21 -11.87
C SER A 12 8.95 -7.74 -11.48
N PRO A 13 9.44 -6.89 -12.42
CA PRO A 13 9.44 -5.45 -12.20
C PRO A 13 8.00 -4.89 -12.27
N PRO A 14 7.78 -3.64 -11.84
CA PRO A 14 6.51 -2.95 -12.05
C PRO A 14 6.15 -2.85 -13.54
N ASP A 15 4.86 -2.71 -13.82
CA ASP A 15 4.35 -2.46 -15.18
C ASP A 15 5.09 -1.26 -15.82
N ASP A 16 5.47 -1.40 -17.10
CA ASP A 16 6.25 -0.37 -17.80
C ASP A 16 5.50 0.96 -17.88
N ARG A 17 4.18 0.93 -18.06
CA ARG A 17 3.36 2.13 -18.11
C ARG A 17 3.30 2.81 -16.74
N SER A 18 3.19 2.02 -15.67
CA SER A 18 3.23 2.53 -14.30
C SER A 18 4.57 3.20 -14.01
N GLN A 19 5.68 2.59 -14.43
CA GLN A 19 7.01 3.18 -14.29
C GLN A 19 7.13 4.52 -15.04
N HIS A 20 6.61 4.56 -16.27
CA HIS A 20 6.64 5.77 -17.10
C HIS A 20 5.89 6.93 -16.47
N HIS A 21 4.65 6.69 -16.03
CA HIS A 21 3.82 7.73 -15.41
C HIS A 21 4.38 8.18 -14.06
N ALA A 22 4.90 7.26 -13.25
CA ALA A 22 5.54 7.60 -11.98
C ALA A 22 6.82 8.42 -12.19
N ALA A 23 7.64 8.07 -13.18
CA ALA A 23 8.88 8.79 -13.50
C ALA A 23 8.62 10.25 -13.88
N ARG A 24 7.51 10.52 -14.57
CA ARG A 24 7.10 11.89 -14.91
C ARG A 24 6.81 12.76 -13.67
N ARG A 25 6.50 12.14 -12.54
CA ARG A 25 6.28 12.80 -11.24
C ARG A 25 7.51 12.74 -10.32
N GLY A 26 8.63 12.20 -10.80
CA GLY A 26 9.86 12.12 -10.04
C GLY A 26 10.02 10.83 -9.22
N TYR A 27 9.15 9.83 -9.44
CA TYR A 27 9.23 8.55 -8.74
C TYR A 27 9.90 7.48 -9.61
N ASP A 28 11.01 6.92 -9.12
CA ASP A 28 11.71 5.82 -9.78
C ASP A 28 11.28 4.49 -9.17
N LEU A 29 10.53 3.69 -9.95
CA LEU A 29 10.06 2.38 -9.54
C LEU A 29 10.93 1.23 -10.10
N SER A 30 11.98 1.54 -10.85
CA SER A 30 12.69 0.55 -11.67
C SER A 30 13.36 -0.56 -10.88
N ALA A 31 13.74 -0.31 -9.63
CA ALA A 31 14.42 -1.30 -8.79
C ALA A 31 13.46 -2.21 -8.01
N LEU A 32 12.17 -1.93 -8.02
CA LEU A 32 11.17 -2.71 -7.29
C LEU A 32 10.91 -4.06 -7.97
N ARG A 33 10.64 -5.09 -7.17
CA ARG A 33 10.33 -6.43 -7.65
C ARG A 33 9.14 -7.00 -6.89
N ALA A 34 8.29 -7.74 -7.60
CA ALA A 34 7.14 -8.38 -7.00
C ALA A 34 7.56 -9.48 -6.03
N ARG A 35 6.87 -9.56 -4.90
CA ARG A 35 6.96 -10.67 -3.95
C ARG A 35 5.60 -10.94 -3.33
N GLN A 36 5.40 -12.13 -2.82
CA GLN A 36 4.19 -12.48 -2.07
C GLN A 36 4.40 -12.19 -0.58
N ILE A 37 3.33 -11.72 0.08
CA ILE A 37 3.35 -11.53 1.53
C ILE A 37 3.53 -12.88 2.22
N GLY A 38 4.30 -12.91 3.29
CA GLY A 38 4.59 -14.12 4.07
C GLY A 38 4.42 -13.90 5.57
N PRO A 39 4.48 -15.00 6.37
CA PRO A 39 4.26 -14.93 7.82
C PRO A 39 5.16 -13.94 8.57
N ALA A 40 6.40 -13.79 8.13
CA ALA A 40 7.35 -12.86 8.75
C ALA A 40 6.92 -11.40 8.63
N ASP A 41 6.14 -11.05 7.60
CA ASP A 41 5.67 -9.69 7.37
C ASP A 41 4.74 -9.21 8.48
N TYR A 42 3.89 -10.10 9.00
CA TYR A 42 2.95 -9.76 10.08
C TYR A 42 3.66 -9.46 11.40
N GLN A 43 4.82 -10.06 11.63
CA GLN A 43 5.63 -9.80 12.81
C GLN A 43 6.50 -8.55 12.65
N ARG A 44 7.09 -8.38 11.47
CA ARG A 44 8.10 -7.36 11.19
C ARG A 44 7.54 -5.95 11.10
N PHE A 45 6.38 -5.78 10.46
CA PHE A 45 5.82 -4.45 10.19
C PHE A 45 4.83 -4.05 11.28
N ASP A 46 4.81 -2.76 11.60
CA ASP A 46 3.88 -2.18 12.58
C ASP A 46 2.53 -1.85 11.96
N LEU A 47 2.49 -1.64 10.65
CA LEU A 47 1.29 -1.27 9.90
C LEU A 47 1.33 -1.98 8.55
N ILE A 48 0.24 -2.65 8.22
CA ILE A 48 0.12 -3.41 6.98
C ILE A 48 -1.14 -2.91 6.25
N LEU A 49 -0.93 -2.38 5.04
CA LEU A 49 -1.96 -1.66 4.30
C LEU A 49 -2.43 -2.47 3.11
N ALA A 50 -3.71 -2.77 3.08
CA ALA A 50 -4.37 -3.39 1.94
C ALA A 50 -4.78 -2.32 0.93
N MET A 51 -4.59 -2.62 -0.35
CA MET A 51 -4.91 -1.67 -1.42
C MET A 51 -6.39 -1.68 -1.79
N ASP A 52 -7.09 -2.78 -1.50
CA ASP A 52 -8.53 -2.92 -1.74
C ASP A 52 -9.17 -3.86 -0.71
N TRP A 53 -10.48 -4.04 -0.81
CA TRP A 53 -11.23 -4.91 0.10
C TRP A 53 -10.89 -6.39 -0.05
N ASP A 54 -10.57 -6.84 -1.28
CA ASP A 54 -10.19 -8.24 -1.52
C ASP A 54 -8.84 -8.56 -0.89
N ASN A 55 -7.87 -7.65 -1.04
CA ASN A 55 -6.59 -7.78 -0.34
C ASN A 55 -6.79 -7.84 1.18
N LEU A 56 -7.63 -6.96 1.72
CA LEU A 56 -7.88 -6.93 3.17
C LEU A 56 -8.48 -8.25 3.66
N ALA A 57 -9.45 -8.80 2.94
CA ALA A 57 -10.07 -10.07 3.31
C ALA A 57 -9.05 -11.22 3.33
N LEU A 58 -8.18 -11.30 2.32
CA LEU A 58 -7.13 -12.31 2.27
C LEU A 58 -6.13 -12.15 3.40
N LEU A 59 -5.75 -10.92 3.72
CA LEU A 59 -4.84 -10.64 4.83
C LEU A 59 -5.47 -11.00 6.18
N GLN A 60 -6.75 -10.72 6.38
CA GLN A 60 -7.47 -11.07 7.61
C GLN A 60 -7.52 -12.58 7.82
N ASP A 61 -7.69 -13.35 6.75
CA ASP A 61 -7.72 -14.82 6.82
C ASP A 61 -6.35 -15.40 7.16
N ASP A 62 -5.27 -14.78 6.68
CA ASP A 62 -3.90 -15.30 6.82
C ASP A 62 -3.18 -14.78 8.07
N CYS A 63 -3.55 -13.62 8.55
CA CYS A 63 -2.83 -12.93 9.64
C CYS A 63 -3.15 -13.55 11.01
N PRO A 64 -2.13 -13.84 11.84
CA PRO A 64 -2.36 -14.30 13.21
C PRO A 64 -3.19 -13.30 14.02
N PRO A 65 -4.01 -13.78 14.99
CA PRO A 65 -4.88 -12.90 15.79
C PRO A 65 -4.14 -11.76 16.49
N GLU A 66 -2.94 -11.99 16.97
CA GLU A 66 -2.13 -10.99 17.68
C GLU A 66 -1.68 -9.83 16.79
N HIS A 67 -1.74 -9.99 15.46
CA HIS A 67 -1.32 -8.98 14.49
C HIS A 67 -2.47 -8.37 13.69
N GLN A 68 -3.72 -8.80 13.92
CA GLN A 68 -4.90 -8.30 13.18
C GLN A 68 -5.06 -6.78 13.27
N ARG A 69 -4.72 -6.17 14.39
CA ARG A 69 -4.82 -4.71 14.59
C ARG A 69 -3.92 -3.90 13.67
N LYS A 70 -2.92 -4.53 13.05
CA LYS A 70 -1.99 -3.88 12.10
C LYS A 70 -2.59 -3.69 10.72
N LEU A 71 -3.66 -4.44 10.41
CA LEU A 71 -4.28 -4.45 9.09
C LEU A 71 -5.22 -3.26 8.92
N ARG A 72 -4.98 -2.45 7.89
CA ARG A 72 -5.82 -1.31 7.54
C ARG A 72 -5.88 -1.16 6.03
N ARG A 73 -6.85 -0.41 5.52
CA ARG A 73 -6.90 -0.09 4.10
C ARG A 73 -6.15 1.20 3.81
N PHE A 74 -5.34 1.18 2.76
CA PHE A 74 -4.57 2.36 2.35
C PHE A 74 -5.49 3.55 2.07
N MET A 75 -6.60 3.34 1.37
CA MET A 75 -7.53 4.41 0.98
C MET A 75 -8.29 5.03 2.14
N GLU A 76 -8.35 4.41 3.31
CA GLU A 76 -8.96 5.07 4.48
C GLU A 76 -8.22 6.35 4.87
N PHE A 77 -6.93 6.46 4.56
CA PHE A 77 -6.14 7.66 4.80
C PHE A 77 -6.40 8.78 3.80
N ALA A 78 -7.09 8.48 2.70
CA ALA A 78 -7.57 9.45 1.72
C ALA A 78 -9.05 9.81 1.90
N GLY A 79 -9.68 9.35 2.99
CA GLY A 79 -11.10 9.60 3.24
C GLY A 79 -12.05 8.63 2.53
N ASP A 80 -11.56 7.48 2.04
CA ASP A 80 -12.38 6.43 1.43
C ASP A 80 -13.16 6.82 0.17
N SER A 81 -12.68 7.78 -0.60
CA SER A 81 -13.39 8.16 -1.82
C SER A 81 -12.41 8.33 -2.99
N PRO A 82 -12.28 7.31 -3.84
CA PRO A 82 -12.91 5.99 -3.85
C PRO A 82 -12.37 5.05 -2.77
N PRO A 83 -13.08 3.94 -2.45
CA PRO A 83 -12.71 3.05 -1.35
C PRO A 83 -11.52 2.12 -1.64
N ALA A 84 -11.01 2.10 -2.85
CA ALA A 84 -9.88 1.27 -3.26
C ALA A 84 -9.06 1.96 -4.34
N VAL A 85 -7.77 1.57 -4.45
CA VAL A 85 -6.93 1.98 -5.57
C VAL A 85 -7.29 1.09 -6.77
N PRO A 86 -7.75 1.67 -7.90
CA PRO A 86 -8.10 0.87 -9.07
C PRO A 86 -6.87 0.31 -9.76
N ASP A 87 -7.03 -0.84 -10.42
CA ASP A 87 -5.99 -1.40 -11.29
C ASP A 87 -6.05 -0.70 -12.66
N PRO A 88 -4.99 -0.02 -13.09
CA PRO A 88 -5.01 0.72 -14.36
C PRO A 88 -4.68 -0.14 -15.58
N TYR A 89 -4.51 -1.45 -15.42
CA TYR A 89 -3.97 -2.34 -16.47
C TYR A 89 -4.73 -2.23 -17.81
N TYR A 90 -6.06 -2.14 -17.75
CA TYR A 90 -6.92 -2.04 -18.94
C TYR A 90 -7.28 -0.61 -19.31
N GLY A 91 -6.79 0.38 -18.58
CA GLY A 91 -7.04 1.78 -18.84
C GLY A 91 -5.93 2.42 -19.67
N GLY A 92 -6.20 3.61 -20.20
CA GLY A 92 -5.20 4.46 -20.85
C GLY A 92 -4.44 5.33 -19.85
N ALA A 93 -3.70 6.32 -20.37
CA ALA A 93 -2.93 7.26 -19.56
C ALA A 93 -3.72 7.91 -18.42
N PRO A 94 -5.00 8.33 -18.61
CA PRO A 94 -5.78 8.90 -17.51
C PRO A 94 -5.99 7.94 -16.34
N ALA A 95 -6.08 6.62 -16.59
CA ALA A 95 -6.24 5.64 -15.51
C ALA A 95 -4.97 5.53 -14.65
N PHE A 96 -3.80 5.57 -15.26
CA PHE A 96 -2.53 5.58 -14.53
C PHE A 96 -2.34 6.87 -13.73
N ASP A 97 -2.70 8.02 -14.28
CA ASP A 97 -2.63 9.30 -13.57
C ASP A 97 -3.60 9.32 -12.39
N LEU A 98 -4.80 8.78 -12.54
CA LEU A 98 -5.77 8.67 -11.44
C LEU A 98 -5.20 7.82 -10.29
N VAL A 99 -4.59 6.69 -10.59
CA VAL A 99 -3.96 5.86 -9.57
C VAL A 99 -2.89 6.65 -8.80
N LEU A 100 -2.03 7.38 -9.50
CA LEU A 100 -1.00 8.19 -8.87
C LEU A 100 -1.59 9.31 -8.01
N ASP A 101 -2.65 9.97 -8.45
CA ASP A 101 -3.35 11.00 -7.66
C ASP A 101 -3.88 10.40 -6.35
N LEU A 102 -4.55 9.24 -6.43
CA LEU A 102 -5.10 8.57 -5.26
C LEU A 102 -4.02 8.09 -4.30
N VAL A 103 -2.93 7.55 -4.83
CA VAL A 103 -1.79 7.08 -4.03
C VAL A 103 -1.13 8.25 -3.31
N GLU A 104 -0.91 9.37 -3.98
CA GLU A 104 -0.34 10.56 -3.35
C GLU A 104 -1.24 11.10 -2.25
N GLN A 105 -2.55 11.18 -2.49
CA GLN A 105 -3.52 11.64 -1.50
C GLN A 105 -3.54 10.73 -0.26
N ALA A 106 -3.59 9.42 -0.46
CA ALA A 106 -3.57 8.45 0.64
C ALA A 106 -2.23 8.46 1.38
N ALA A 107 -1.11 8.61 0.66
CA ALA A 107 0.21 8.67 1.26
C ALA A 107 0.37 9.92 2.15
N ASP A 108 -0.17 11.07 1.74
CA ASP A 108 -0.16 12.28 2.56
C ASP A 108 -0.95 12.08 3.86
N GLY A 109 -2.13 11.48 3.77
CA GLY A 109 -2.95 11.15 4.95
C GLY A 109 -2.27 10.12 5.86
N LEU A 110 -1.63 9.12 5.27
CA LEU A 110 -0.87 8.11 5.99
C LEU A 110 0.33 8.73 6.72
N LEU A 111 1.07 9.62 6.05
CA LEU A 111 2.21 10.31 6.66
C LEU A 111 1.77 11.10 7.89
N ALA A 112 0.68 11.85 7.78
CA ALA A 112 0.13 12.59 8.92
C ALA A 112 -0.25 11.67 10.08
N HIS A 113 -0.85 10.52 9.78
CA HIS A 113 -1.20 9.51 10.79
C HIS A 113 0.04 8.95 11.49
N VAL A 114 1.08 8.59 10.74
CA VAL A 114 2.32 8.01 11.30
C VAL A 114 3.05 9.05 12.15
N VAL A 115 3.17 10.27 11.69
CA VAL A 115 3.81 11.37 12.45
C VAL A 115 3.09 11.59 13.78
N LYS A 116 1.77 11.64 13.77
CA LYS A 116 0.96 11.79 14.98
C LYS A 116 1.18 10.63 15.95
N ARG A 117 1.25 9.41 15.44
CA ARG A 117 1.48 8.20 16.23
C ARG A 117 2.86 8.20 16.90
N ILE A 118 3.90 8.59 16.18
CA ILE A 118 5.25 8.72 16.70
C ILE A 118 5.30 9.79 17.80
N SER A 119 4.69 10.96 17.57
CA SER A 119 4.62 12.04 18.55
C SER A 119 3.93 11.61 19.84
N GLN A 120 2.81 10.89 19.72
CA GLN A 120 2.08 10.36 20.89
C GLN A 120 2.92 9.37 21.69
N ASN A 121 3.65 8.50 21.02
CA ASN A 121 4.54 7.54 21.67
C ASN A 121 5.73 8.22 22.35
N SER A 122 6.26 9.30 21.77
CA SER A 122 7.35 10.07 22.34
C SER A 122 6.93 10.86 23.59
N ASP A 123 5.66 11.27 23.68
CA ASP A 123 5.12 12.04 24.78
C ASP A 123 4.64 11.17 25.95
N ARG A 124 4.68 9.86 25.81
CA ARG A 124 4.27 8.96 26.89
C ARG A 124 5.31 8.97 28.01
N PRO A 125 4.87 9.09 29.27
CA PRO A 125 5.78 8.94 30.41
C PRO A 125 6.38 7.53 30.41
N VAL A 126 7.62 7.47 30.73
CA VAL A 126 8.36 6.21 30.81
C VAL A 126 7.91 5.40 32.01
#